data_7480986ae01024ff5d08e30619803aaa
#
_entry.id   7480986ae01024ff5d08e30619803aaa
#
_cell.length_a   1.000
_cell.length_b   1.000
_cell.length_c   1.000
_cell.angle_alpha   90.00
_cell.angle_beta   90.00
_cell.angle_gamma   90.00
#
_symmetry.space_group_name_H-M   'P 1'
#
loop_
_entity.id
_entity.type
_entity.pdbx_description
1 polymer ?
#
loop_
_entity_poly.entity_id
_entity_poly.type
_entity_poly.pdbx_seq_one_letter_code
_entity_poly.pdbx_strand_id
1 'polypeptide(L)'
;MSIKKHRKHVLAALSLLLFLVLCLFLSITAKAYEYVDPETGNTCLIMDDADILTSSEELQLAEDMKPALQYGNIVFVSSEEAHSGSTLFYAGDIYYGLFGNSSGTLVIIDFYTREFYIASEGKNYDVITTAKANVITDNNYRYLSNGEYYEGASRTFRQIITVLGGNRISEPMKHICNAILSILAGMLICAIIVGATMGVKKTAQADVVNMARAHLNVIGLSTKKTTTTKHQVSSGGGGFFVGGGGSGHGGGGFGGGGGGGFGGGGGFSGGGGGHRF
;
A
#
# COMPACT_ATOMS: atom_id res chain seq x y z
N MET A 1 -55.39 28.18 -41.50
CA MET A 1 -54.33 27.15 -41.35
C MET A 1 -53.02 27.68 -40.88
N SER A 2 -52.68 28.95 -41.01
CA SER A 2 -51.43 29.63 -40.66
C SER A 2 -51.16 29.75 -39.14
N ILE A 3 -52.18 30.12 -38.33
CA ILE A 3 -52.03 30.42 -36.89
C ILE A 3 -51.61 29.22 -36.06
N LYS A 4 -52.10 27.97 -36.39
CA LYS A 4 -51.69 26.74 -35.69
C LYS A 4 -50.22 26.35 -35.93
N LYS A 5 -49.67 26.70 -37.10
CA LYS A 5 -48.28 26.44 -37.46
C LYS A 5 -47.35 27.39 -36.69
N HIS A 6 -47.72 28.68 -36.55
CA HIS A 6 -46.96 29.65 -35.78
C HIS A 6 -46.88 29.29 -34.29
N ARG A 7 -48.00 28.86 -33.68
CA ARG A 7 -48.01 28.42 -32.27
C ARG A 7 -47.05 27.23 -31.99
N LYS A 8 -46.94 26.28 -32.94
CA LYS A 8 -46.01 25.14 -32.81
C LYS A 8 -44.55 25.59 -32.84
N HIS A 9 -44.19 26.55 -33.70
CA HIS A 9 -42.83 27.06 -33.76
C HIS A 9 -42.47 27.90 -32.52
N VAL A 10 -43.42 28.67 -31.99
CA VAL A 10 -43.21 29.44 -30.75
C VAL A 10 -43.04 28.54 -29.54
N LEU A 11 -43.85 27.45 -29.44
CA LEU A 11 -43.70 26.46 -28.36
C LEU A 11 -42.40 25.69 -28.47
N ALA A 12 -41.94 25.33 -29.67
CA ALA A 12 -40.66 24.65 -29.89
C ALA A 12 -39.49 25.59 -29.56
N ALA A 13 -39.53 26.86 -29.90
CA ALA A 13 -38.51 27.86 -29.54
C ALA A 13 -38.45 28.08 -28.02
N LEU A 14 -39.60 28.13 -27.35
CA LEU A 14 -39.68 28.28 -25.89
C LEU A 14 -39.14 27.07 -25.17
N SER A 15 -39.40 25.84 -25.65
CA SER A 15 -38.87 24.60 -25.09
C SER A 15 -37.35 24.50 -25.28
N LEU A 16 -36.85 24.94 -26.45
CA LEU A 16 -35.41 24.99 -26.72
C LEU A 16 -34.69 26.00 -25.81
N LEU A 17 -35.28 27.19 -25.62
CA LEU A 17 -34.78 28.21 -24.73
C LEU A 17 -34.76 27.73 -23.27
N LEU A 18 -35.82 27.05 -22.81
CA LEU A 18 -35.92 26.49 -21.48
C LEU A 18 -34.86 25.40 -21.27
N PHE A 19 -34.64 24.54 -22.26
CA PHE A 19 -33.59 23.51 -22.24
C PHE A 19 -32.20 24.12 -22.19
N LEU A 20 -31.96 25.19 -22.97
CA LEU A 20 -30.68 25.90 -23.00
C LEU A 20 -30.38 26.61 -21.65
N VAL A 21 -31.41 27.22 -21.03
CA VAL A 21 -31.34 27.80 -19.70
C VAL A 21 -31.11 26.71 -18.66
N LEU A 22 -31.78 25.58 -18.74
CA LEU A 22 -31.55 24.45 -17.85
C LEU A 22 -30.14 23.88 -17.98
N CYS A 23 -29.59 23.79 -19.20
CA CYS A 23 -28.18 23.39 -19.41
C CYS A 23 -27.19 24.40 -18.83
N LEU A 24 -27.50 25.70 -18.86
CA LEU A 24 -26.66 26.75 -18.24
C LEU A 24 -26.66 26.67 -16.70
N PHE A 25 -27.77 26.22 -16.08
CA PHE A 25 -27.82 26.01 -14.63
C PHE A 25 -27.20 24.69 -14.21
N LEU A 26 -26.99 23.73 -15.11
CA LEU A 26 -26.32 22.46 -14.86
C LEU A 26 -24.78 22.53 -15.00
N SER A 27 -24.23 23.70 -15.37
CA SER A 27 -22.78 23.92 -15.28
C SER A 27 -22.41 24.12 -13.80
N ILE A 28 -22.44 23.01 -13.04
CA ILE A 28 -21.87 22.95 -11.70
C ILE A 28 -20.36 23.09 -11.91
N THR A 29 -19.84 24.29 -11.74
CA THR A 29 -18.40 24.49 -11.61
C THR A 29 -17.97 23.76 -10.36
N ALA A 30 -17.10 22.74 -10.49
CA ALA A 30 -16.40 22.17 -9.37
C ALA A 30 -15.75 23.37 -8.62
N LYS A 31 -16.23 23.61 -7.42
CA LYS A 31 -15.68 24.69 -6.59
C LYS A 31 -14.47 24.13 -5.90
N ALA A 32 -13.28 24.44 -6.42
CA ALA A 32 -12.06 24.24 -5.67
C ALA A 32 -12.10 25.15 -4.42
N TYR A 33 -11.92 24.58 -3.23
CA TYR A 33 -11.68 25.36 -2.02
C TYR A 33 -10.21 25.80 -2.02
N GLU A 34 -9.97 27.10 -1.94
CA GLU A 34 -8.62 27.67 -1.89
C GLU A 34 -8.50 28.63 -0.71
N TYR A 35 -7.44 28.46 0.08
CA TYR A 35 -7.07 29.35 1.17
C TYR A 35 -5.56 29.56 1.16
N VAL A 36 -5.14 30.83 1.14
CA VAL A 36 -3.74 31.23 1.24
C VAL A 36 -3.48 31.74 2.66
N ASP A 37 -2.51 31.14 3.32
CA ASP A 37 -2.11 31.57 4.65
C ASP A 37 -1.35 32.90 4.58
N PRO A 38 -1.83 33.95 5.25
CA PRO A 38 -1.21 35.28 5.19
C PRO A 38 0.17 35.34 5.86
N GLU A 39 0.52 34.41 6.74
CA GLU A 39 1.80 34.41 7.45
C GLU A 39 2.90 33.72 6.63
N THR A 40 2.59 32.60 6.02
CA THR A 40 3.56 31.76 5.29
C THR A 40 3.51 31.97 3.78
N GLY A 41 2.38 32.44 3.26
CA GLY A 41 2.09 32.52 1.82
C GLY A 41 1.78 31.16 1.20
N ASN A 42 1.74 30.09 1.98
CA ASN A 42 1.42 28.75 1.50
C ASN A 42 -0.09 28.57 1.27
N THR A 43 -0.43 27.69 0.35
CA THR A 43 -1.81 27.48 -0.10
C THR A 43 -2.33 26.13 0.35
N CYS A 44 -3.57 26.13 0.89
CA CYS A 44 -4.40 24.96 1.09
C CYS A 44 -5.42 24.89 -0.05
N LEU A 45 -5.41 23.79 -0.82
CA LEU A 45 -6.28 23.61 -1.97
C LEU A 45 -7.00 22.28 -1.91
N ILE A 46 -8.30 22.28 -2.17
CA ILE A 46 -9.12 21.06 -2.33
C ILE A 46 -9.71 21.08 -3.74
N MET A 47 -9.43 20.05 -4.51
CA MET A 47 -9.94 19.76 -5.85
C MET A 47 -10.70 18.44 -5.79
N ASP A 48 -11.99 18.50 -5.53
CA ASP A 48 -12.86 17.31 -5.41
C ASP A 48 -13.61 17.07 -6.74
N ASP A 49 -12.85 16.71 -7.79
CA ASP A 49 -13.41 16.53 -9.14
C ASP A 49 -14.28 15.26 -9.25
N ALA A 50 -14.07 14.29 -8.35
CA ALA A 50 -14.89 13.08 -8.27
C ALA A 50 -16.15 13.26 -7.39
N ASP A 51 -16.39 14.47 -6.84
CA ASP A 51 -17.57 14.82 -6.00
C ASP A 51 -17.83 13.81 -4.87
N ILE A 52 -16.75 13.41 -4.17
CA ILE A 52 -16.80 12.40 -3.09
C ILE A 52 -17.00 13.02 -1.71
N LEU A 53 -16.86 14.34 -1.58
CA LEU A 53 -17.05 15.09 -0.35
C LEU A 53 -18.30 15.96 -0.45
N THR A 54 -19.03 16.07 0.62
CA THR A 54 -20.05 17.12 0.74
C THR A 54 -19.40 18.48 0.98
N SER A 55 -20.08 19.56 0.64
CA SER A 55 -19.53 20.93 0.86
C SER A 55 -19.20 21.21 2.33
N SER A 56 -19.86 20.56 3.29
CA SER A 56 -19.53 20.66 4.69
C SER A 56 -18.25 19.87 5.06
N GLU A 57 -18.03 18.72 4.44
CA GLU A 57 -16.82 17.93 4.61
C GLU A 57 -15.60 18.58 3.96
N GLU A 58 -15.75 19.24 2.79
CA GLU A 58 -14.69 20.05 2.20
C GLU A 58 -14.21 21.15 3.15
N LEU A 59 -15.15 21.90 3.75
CA LEU A 59 -14.81 22.94 4.72
C LEU A 59 -14.11 22.38 5.97
N GLN A 60 -14.59 21.24 6.49
CA GLN A 60 -13.97 20.57 7.64
C GLN A 60 -12.57 20.02 7.28
N LEU A 61 -12.43 19.43 6.09
CA LEU A 61 -11.15 18.95 5.60
C LEU A 61 -10.14 20.08 5.46
N ALA A 62 -10.59 21.24 4.92
CA ALA A 62 -9.76 22.44 4.83
C ALA A 62 -9.24 22.87 6.22
N GLU A 63 -10.10 22.88 7.24
CA GLU A 63 -9.66 23.20 8.61
C GLU A 63 -8.66 22.16 9.16
N ASP A 64 -8.86 20.87 8.88
CA ASP A 64 -7.91 19.81 9.26
C ASP A 64 -6.56 19.94 8.53
N MET A 65 -6.54 20.52 7.29
CA MET A 65 -5.34 20.71 6.47
C MET A 65 -4.53 21.95 6.87
N LYS A 66 -5.17 23.04 7.31
CA LYS A 66 -4.53 24.34 7.62
C LYS A 66 -3.26 24.25 8.49
N PRO A 67 -3.20 23.41 9.55
CA PRO A 67 -1.98 23.30 10.37
C PRO A 67 -0.74 22.82 9.59
N ALA A 68 -0.91 22.23 8.40
CA ALA A 68 0.22 21.82 7.55
C ALA A 68 0.86 22.99 6.80
N LEU A 69 0.16 24.13 6.66
CA LEU A 69 0.63 25.30 5.91
C LEU A 69 1.92 25.91 6.46
N GLN A 70 2.23 25.71 7.73
CA GLN A 70 3.52 26.12 8.29
C GLN A 70 4.72 25.38 7.67
N TYR A 71 4.49 24.22 7.00
CA TYR A 71 5.53 23.39 6.38
C TYR A 71 5.61 23.53 4.87
N GLY A 72 4.54 24.00 4.21
CA GLY A 72 4.47 24.13 2.75
C GLY A 72 3.05 24.12 2.23
N ASN A 73 2.90 24.10 0.90
CA ASN A 73 1.59 23.99 0.27
C ASN A 73 0.96 22.64 0.56
N ILE A 74 -0.36 22.59 0.69
CA ILE A 74 -1.09 21.35 0.98
C ILE A 74 -2.29 21.24 0.04
N VAL A 75 -2.40 20.07 -0.61
CA VAL A 75 -3.43 19.83 -1.63
C VAL A 75 -4.14 18.51 -1.37
N PHE A 76 -5.45 18.52 -1.50
CA PHE A 76 -6.27 17.32 -1.64
C PHE A 76 -6.86 17.29 -3.05
N VAL A 77 -6.78 16.11 -3.68
CA VAL A 77 -7.36 15.86 -5.00
C VAL A 77 -8.18 14.58 -4.95
N SER A 78 -9.37 14.60 -5.52
CA SER A 78 -10.07 13.40 -5.96
C SER A 78 -10.27 13.46 -7.47
N SER A 79 -10.01 12.38 -8.20
CA SER A 79 -10.11 12.38 -9.67
C SER A 79 -10.54 11.04 -10.22
N GLU A 80 -11.42 11.09 -11.24
CA GLU A 80 -11.77 9.96 -12.10
C GLU A 80 -11.10 10.08 -13.49
N GLU A 81 -10.28 11.12 -13.69
CA GLU A 81 -9.69 11.42 -14.98
C GLU A 81 -8.71 10.33 -15.42
N ALA A 82 -8.84 9.89 -16.67
CA ALA A 82 -7.94 8.95 -17.27
C ALA A 82 -6.60 9.61 -17.60
N HIS A 83 -5.52 9.10 -17.04
CA HIS A 83 -4.18 9.61 -17.27
C HIS A 83 -3.21 8.51 -17.72
N SER A 84 -2.10 8.91 -18.33
CA SER A 84 -1.01 7.99 -18.71
C SER A 84 0.06 7.98 -17.61
N GLY A 85 0.59 6.79 -17.32
CA GLY A 85 1.64 6.63 -16.31
C GLY A 85 1.11 6.24 -14.93
N SER A 86 1.92 6.40 -13.91
CA SER A 86 1.56 6.09 -12.54
C SER A 86 0.88 7.27 -11.86
N THR A 87 0.11 7.00 -10.81
CA THR A 87 -0.49 8.03 -9.95
C THR A 87 0.55 9.01 -9.39
N LEU A 88 1.79 8.57 -9.15
CA LEU A 88 2.89 9.47 -8.76
C LEU A 88 3.15 10.57 -9.80
N PHE A 89 3.24 10.19 -11.09
CA PHE A 89 3.46 11.17 -12.17
C PHE A 89 2.27 12.12 -12.29
N TYR A 90 1.06 11.58 -12.28
CA TYR A 90 -0.15 12.39 -12.35
C TYR A 90 -0.26 13.37 -11.18
N ALA A 91 -0.07 12.91 -9.94
CA ALA A 91 -0.04 13.76 -8.77
C ALA A 91 1.10 14.80 -8.80
N GLY A 92 2.27 14.39 -9.29
CA GLY A 92 3.44 15.25 -9.46
C GLY A 92 3.19 16.35 -10.48
N ASP A 93 2.59 16.03 -11.62
CA ASP A 93 2.26 16.99 -12.68
C ASP A 93 1.22 18.01 -12.18
N ILE A 94 0.19 17.58 -11.44
CA ILE A 94 -0.78 18.47 -10.80
C ILE A 94 -0.05 19.41 -9.84
N TYR A 95 0.76 18.87 -8.92
CA TYR A 95 1.45 19.68 -7.93
C TYR A 95 2.41 20.68 -8.56
N TYR A 96 3.22 20.23 -9.52
CA TYR A 96 4.17 21.08 -10.24
C TYR A 96 3.48 22.17 -11.05
N GLY A 97 2.35 21.86 -11.68
CA GLY A 97 1.54 22.85 -12.41
C GLY A 97 1.00 23.96 -11.51
N LEU A 98 0.67 23.64 -10.25
CA LEU A 98 0.15 24.60 -9.27
C LEU A 98 1.26 25.45 -8.61
N PHE A 99 2.36 24.83 -8.19
CA PHE A 99 3.32 25.42 -7.27
C PHE A 99 4.78 25.30 -7.71
N GLY A 100 5.06 24.68 -8.86
CA GLY A 100 6.42 24.42 -9.32
C GLY A 100 7.18 23.54 -8.30
N ASN A 101 8.41 23.94 -8.00
CA ASN A 101 9.30 23.23 -7.05
C ASN A 101 9.13 23.71 -5.59
N SER A 102 8.04 24.40 -5.26
CA SER A 102 7.80 24.84 -3.88
C SER A 102 7.57 23.64 -2.97
N SER A 103 8.02 23.71 -1.72
CA SER A 103 7.80 22.65 -0.74
C SER A 103 6.31 22.45 -0.45
N GLY A 104 5.88 21.18 -0.38
CA GLY A 104 4.51 20.86 0.00
C GLY A 104 4.17 19.40 -0.19
N THR A 105 2.89 19.10 -0.01
CA THR A 105 2.36 17.73 -0.07
C THR A 105 0.99 17.72 -0.73
N LEU A 106 0.80 16.80 -1.67
CA LEU A 106 -0.46 16.51 -2.33
C LEU A 106 -0.94 15.11 -1.94
N VAL A 107 -2.19 15.01 -1.56
CA VAL A 107 -2.89 13.74 -1.30
C VAL A 107 -3.93 13.56 -2.41
N ILE A 108 -3.88 12.44 -3.11
CA ILE A 108 -4.82 12.13 -4.19
C ILE A 108 -5.55 10.82 -3.95
N ILE A 109 -6.84 10.84 -4.20
CA ILE A 109 -7.69 9.65 -4.36
C ILE A 109 -7.97 9.51 -5.87
N ASP A 110 -7.23 8.62 -6.49
CA ASP A 110 -7.29 8.37 -7.93
C ASP A 110 -8.21 7.16 -8.20
N PHE A 111 -9.41 7.42 -8.69
CA PHE A 111 -10.39 6.39 -9.01
C PHE A 111 -10.08 5.65 -10.31
N TYR A 112 -9.32 6.27 -11.23
CA TYR A 112 -8.94 5.63 -12.49
C TYR A 112 -7.98 4.46 -12.26
N THR A 113 -6.96 4.65 -11.42
CA THR A 113 -6.00 3.57 -11.04
C THR A 113 -6.42 2.84 -9.77
N ARG A 114 -7.42 3.34 -9.05
CA ARG A 114 -7.83 2.91 -7.72
C ARG A 114 -6.68 2.97 -6.72
N GLU A 115 -5.97 4.07 -6.74
CA GLU A 115 -4.85 4.32 -5.85
C GLU A 115 -5.10 5.55 -4.96
N PHE A 116 -4.79 5.37 -3.69
CA PHE A 116 -4.67 6.44 -2.71
C PHE A 116 -3.20 6.77 -2.55
N TYR A 117 -2.80 7.99 -2.90
CA TYR A 117 -1.39 8.34 -3.03
C TYR A 117 -1.05 9.66 -2.33
N ILE A 118 0.16 9.73 -1.77
CA ILE A 118 0.73 10.94 -1.18
C ILE A 118 1.98 11.29 -1.96
N ALA A 119 2.00 12.45 -2.58
CA ALA A 119 3.16 13.02 -3.27
C ALA A 119 3.67 14.22 -2.48
N SER A 120 4.98 14.32 -2.28
CA SER A 120 5.62 15.41 -1.54
C SER A 120 6.79 15.99 -2.34
N GLU A 121 6.99 17.30 -2.24
CA GLU A 121 8.04 18.05 -2.92
C GLU A 121 8.87 18.85 -1.92
N GLY A 122 10.13 19.07 -2.25
CA GLY A 122 11.06 19.90 -1.48
C GLY A 122 11.26 19.40 -0.06
N LYS A 123 11.27 20.32 0.93
CA LYS A 123 11.48 20.00 2.34
C LYS A 123 10.47 19.00 2.91
N ASN A 124 9.26 18.99 2.37
CA ASN A 124 8.23 18.03 2.81
C ASN A 124 8.61 16.61 2.40
N TYR A 125 9.25 16.41 1.24
CA TYR A 125 9.74 15.11 0.81
C TYR A 125 10.90 14.58 1.67
N ASP A 126 11.77 15.47 2.16
CA ASP A 126 12.84 15.09 3.09
C ASP A 126 12.29 14.45 4.39
N VAL A 127 11.08 14.85 4.78
CA VAL A 127 10.40 14.37 5.98
C VAL A 127 9.39 13.26 5.66
N ILE A 128 8.52 13.47 4.67
CA ILE A 128 7.53 12.48 4.20
C ILE A 128 8.15 11.69 3.05
N THR A 129 9.14 10.87 3.38
CA THR A 129 9.76 9.95 2.41
C THR A 129 8.75 8.93 1.89
N THR A 130 9.06 8.28 0.76
CA THR A 130 8.23 7.19 0.20
C THR A 130 7.84 6.14 1.26
N ALA A 131 8.76 5.77 2.14
CA ALA A 131 8.46 4.80 3.19
C ALA A 131 7.41 5.31 4.20
N LYS A 132 7.46 6.59 4.57
CA LYS A 132 6.48 7.19 5.47
C LYS A 132 5.14 7.42 4.79
N ALA A 133 5.14 7.85 3.52
CA ALA A 133 3.94 7.99 2.72
C ALA A 133 3.19 6.65 2.62
N ASN A 134 3.90 5.54 2.33
CA ASN A 134 3.30 4.20 2.32
C ASN A 134 2.70 3.82 3.69
N VAL A 135 3.38 4.12 4.80
CA VAL A 135 2.82 3.85 6.14
C VAL A 135 1.54 4.64 6.39
N ILE A 136 1.50 5.91 5.98
CA ILE A 136 0.31 6.75 6.14
C ILE A 136 -0.84 6.22 5.29
N THR A 137 -0.60 5.86 4.04
CA THR A 137 -1.62 5.29 3.16
C THR A 137 -2.10 3.93 3.64
N ASP A 138 -1.19 3.05 4.11
CA ASP A 138 -1.52 1.74 4.71
C ASP A 138 -2.40 1.87 5.97
N ASN A 139 -2.22 2.93 6.74
CA ASN A 139 -3.03 3.18 7.94
C ASN A 139 -4.48 3.60 7.60
N ASN A 140 -4.68 4.22 6.43
CA ASN A 140 -5.93 4.93 6.12
C ASN A 140 -6.72 4.35 4.93
N TYR A 141 -6.13 3.50 4.06
CA TYR A 141 -6.80 2.98 2.85
C TYR A 141 -8.14 2.28 3.11
N ARG A 142 -8.31 1.67 4.30
CA ARG A 142 -9.56 0.96 4.64
C ARG A 142 -10.76 1.88 4.72
N TYR A 143 -10.58 3.14 5.14
CA TYR A 143 -11.66 4.13 5.16
C TYR A 143 -12.12 4.40 3.73
N LEU A 144 -11.18 4.55 2.80
CA LEU A 144 -11.49 4.79 1.38
C LEU A 144 -12.17 3.57 0.75
N SER A 145 -11.70 2.36 1.06
CA SER A 145 -12.33 1.11 0.59
C SER A 145 -13.77 0.94 1.09
N ASN A 146 -14.10 1.54 2.25
CA ASN A 146 -15.44 1.54 2.82
C ASN A 146 -16.32 2.70 2.30
N GLY A 147 -15.77 3.63 1.51
CA GLY A 147 -16.46 4.84 1.06
C GLY A 147 -16.46 5.98 2.10
N GLU A 148 -15.67 5.86 3.16
CA GLU A 148 -15.53 6.87 4.23
C GLU A 148 -14.43 7.88 3.85
N TYR A 149 -14.62 8.59 2.72
CA TYR A 149 -13.57 9.41 2.09
C TYR A 149 -13.11 10.57 2.95
N TYR A 150 -14.03 11.31 3.54
CA TYR A 150 -13.69 12.42 4.44
C TYR A 150 -12.84 11.93 5.63
N GLU A 151 -13.27 10.87 6.31
CA GLU A 151 -12.55 10.34 7.48
C GLU A 151 -11.15 9.84 7.06
N GLY A 152 -11.04 9.16 5.92
CA GLY A 152 -9.76 8.71 5.37
C GLY A 152 -8.81 9.88 5.06
N ALA A 153 -9.30 10.92 4.40
CA ALA A 153 -8.53 12.13 4.07
C ALA A 153 -8.12 12.90 5.33
N SER A 154 -9.06 13.18 6.24
CA SER A 154 -8.81 13.89 7.50
C SER A 154 -7.75 13.20 8.35
N ARG A 155 -7.85 11.88 8.53
CA ARG A 155 -6.83 11.08 9.25
C ARG A 155 -5.48 11.11 8.56
N THR A 156 -5.47 11.12 7.25
CA THR A 156 -4.23 11.21 6.45
C THR A 156 -3.54 12.53 6.71
N PHE A 157 -4.25 13.65 6.62
CA PHE A 157 -3.66 14.96 6.90
C PHE A 157 -3.18 15.10 8.35
N ARG A 158 -3.91 14.58 9.32
CA ARG A 158 -3.45 14.55 10.72
C ARG A 158 -2.14 13.77 10.90
N GLN A 159 -1.97 12.64 10.19
CA GLN A 159 -0.72 11.89 10.21
C GLN A 159 0.40 12.61 9.48
N ILE A 160 0.12 13.27 8.34
CA ILE A 160 1.06 14.13 7.62
C ILE A 160 1.57 15.23 8.56
N ILE A 161 0.68 15.97 9.22
CA ILE A 161 1.02 17.04 10.17
C ILE A 161 1.87 16.49 11.32
N THR A 162 1.51 15.33 11.86
CA THR A 162 2.25 14.66 12.92
C THR A 162 3.69 14.35 12.51
N VAL A 163 3.86 13.83 11.28
CA VAL A 163 5.17 13.46 10.72
C VAL A 163 5.99 14.70 10.39
N LEU A 164 5.37 15.74 9.80
CA LEU A 164 6.04 17.03 9.51
C LEU A 164 6.49 17.73 10.79
N GLY A 165 5.73 17.59 11.88
CA GLY A 165 6.10 18.07 13.21
C GLY A 165 7.19 17.23 13.91
N GLY A 166 7.77 16.23 13.24
CA GLY A 166 8.85 15.39 13.78
C GLY A 166 8.37 14.27 14.73
N ASN A 167 7.06 14.09 14.87
CA ASN A 167 6.48 13.05 15.71
C ASN A 167 6.32 11.72 14.96
N ARG A 168 6.18 10.63 15.73
CA ARG A 168 6.00 9.28 15.17
C ARG A 168 4.53 8.95 15.01
N ILE A 169 4.21 8.26 13.92
CA ILE A 169 2.90 7.65 13.69
C ILE A 169 2.95 6.15 13.94
N SER A 170 1.79 5.51 14.10
CA SER A 170 1.69 4.06 14.25
C SER A 170 2.11 3.34 12.96
N GLU A 171 2.88 2.26 13.09
CA GLU A 171 3.37 1.42 11.99
C GLU A 171 2.98 -0.05 12.23
N PRO A 172 1.69 -0.41 12.17
CA PRO A 172 1.21 -1.73 12.56
C PRO A 172 1.82 -2.87 11.74
N MET A 173 2.11 -2.65 10.46
CA MET A 173 2.74 -3.66 9.59
C MET A 173 4.13 -4.07 10.05
N LYS A 174 4.95 -3.14 10.56
CA LYS A 174 6.28 -3.45 11.10
C LYS A 174 6.18 -4.35 12.33
N HIS A 175 5.22 -4.12 13.20
CA HIS A 175 5.01 -4.96 14.39
C HIS A 175 4.59 -6.38 14.04
N ILE A 176 3.71 -6.55 13.04
CA ILE A 176 3.28 -7.86 12.55
C ILE A 176 4.46 -8.63 11.95
N CYS A 177 5.26 -7.99 11.08
CA CYS A 177 6.45 -8.60 10.48
C CYS A 177 7.47 -9.03 11.53
N ASN A 178 7.72 -8.18 12.54
CA ASN A 178 8.64 -8.50 13.63
C ASN A 178 8.13 -9.67 14.48
N ALA A 179 6.83 -9.75 14.74
CA ALA A 179 6.23 -10.87 15.48
C ALA A 179 6.37 -12.18 14.70
N ILE A 180 6.08 -12.19 13.40
CA ILE A 180 6.25 -13.37 12.55
C ILE A 180 7.72 -13.81 12.51
N LEU A 181 8.65 -12.87 12.33
CA LEU A 181 10.08 -13.16 12.31
C LEU A 181 10.55 -13.77 13.63
N SER A 182 10.06 -13.26 14.77
CA SER A 182 10.37 -13.79 16.10
C SER A 182 9.87 -15.22 16.29
N ILE A 183 8.67 -15.54 15.79
CA ILE A 183 8.11 -16.89 15.84
C ILE A 183 8.95 -17.85 14.98
N LEU A 184 9.30 -17.45 13.76
CA LEU A 184 10.14 -18.25 12.86
C LEU A 184 11.53 -18.50 13.44
N ALA A 185 12.15 -17.50 14.03
CA ALA A 185 13.45 -17.64 14.71
C ALA A 185 13.35 -18.62 15.90
N GLY A 186 12.30 -18.52 16.71
CA GLY A 186 12.03 -19.44 17.81
C GLY A 186 11.86 -20.87 17.35
N MET A 187 11.10 -21.11 16.28
CA MET A 187 10.94 -22.45 15.69
C MET A 187 12.26 -23.03 15.17
N LEU A 188 13.09 -22.19 14.54
CA LEU A 188 14.40 -22.63 14.05
C LEU A 188 15.31 -23.05 15.20
N ILE A 189 15.39 -22.27 16.28
CA ILE A 189 16.16 -22.60 17.47
C ILE A 189 15.66 -23.92 18.09
N CYS A 190 14.35 -24.10 18.24
CA CYS A 190 13.78 -25.34 18.74
C CYS A 190 14.15 -26.54 17.86
N ALA A 191 14.08 -26.41 16.53
CA ALA A 191 14.44 -27.47 15.60
C ALA A 191 15.93 -27.87 15.73
N ILE A 192 16.84 -26.89 15.91
CA ILE A 192 18.27 -27.17 16.15
C ILE A 192 18.48 -27.92 17.46
N ILE A 193 17.83 -27.49 18.55
CA ILE A 193 17.96 -28.14 19.87
C ILE A 193 17.44 -29.59 19.81
N VAL A 194 16.26 -29.80 19.21
CA VAL A 194 15.67 -31.14 19.06
C VAL A 194 16.56 -32.03 18.17
N GLY A 195 17.09 -31.49 17.07
CA GLY A 195 18.02 -32.23 16.20
C GLY A 195 19.29 -32.63 16.91
N ALA A 196 19.89 -31.74 17.70
CA ALA A 196 21.06 -32.01 18.49
C ALA A 196 20.81 -33.09 19.59
N THR A 197 19.68 -32.99 20.30
CA THR A 197 19.33 -33.96 21.35
C THR A 197 18.97 -35.34 20.80
N MET A 198 18.34 -35.42 19.63
CA MET A 198 18.06 -36.70 18.97
C MET A 198 19.34 -37.40 18.47
N GLY A 199 20.34 -36.64 18.03
CA GLY A 199 21.65 -37.16 17.66
C GLY A 199 22.36 -37.83 18.82
N VAL A 200 22.32 -37.26 20.01
CA VAL A 200 22.92 -37.86 21.24
C VAL A 200 22.24 -39.17 21.63
N LYS A 201 20.90 -39.23 21.51
CA LYS A 201 20.18 -40.51 21.82
C LYS A 201 20.53 -41.65 20.88
N LYS A 202 20.78 -41.39 19.60
CA LYS A 202 21.22 -42.41 18.64
C LYS A 202 22.59 -43.01 19.00
N THR A 203 23.51 -42.21 19.48
CA THR A 203 24.85 -42.63 19.91
C THR A 203 24.75 -43.53 21.15
N ALA A 204 23.95 -43.13 22.14
CA ALA A 204 23.75 -43.94 23.37
C ALA A 204 23.09 -45.31 23.08
N GLN A 205 22.15 -45.36 22.11
CA GLN A 205 21.50 -46.62 21.74
C GLN A 205 22.43 -47.55 20.97
N ALA A 206 23.35 -47.03 20.15
CA ALA A 206 24.36 -47.80 19.46
C ALA A 206 25.37 -48.44 20.43
N ASP A 207 25.76 -47.71 21.47
CA ASP A 207 26.68 -48.21 22.49
C ASP A 207 26.08 -49.30 23.36
N VAL A 208 24.79 -49.19 23.73
CA VAL A 208 24.08 -50.23 24.49
C VAL A 208 23.96 -51.53 23.68
N VAL A 209 23.68 -51.43 22.36
CA VAL A 209 23.61 -52.59 21.48
C VAL A 209 24.98 -53.23 21.30
N ASN A 210 26.06 -52.46 21.27
CA ASN A 210 27.42 -53.00 21.18
C ASN A 210 27.85 -53.68 22.48
N MET A 211 27.51 -53.16 23.65
CA MET A 211 27.76 -53.84 24.96
C MET A 211 26.97 -55.14 25.07
N ALA A 212 25.71 -55.19 24.65
CA ALA A 212 24.94 -56.42 24.66
C ALA A 212 25.51 -57.50 23.72
N ARG A 213 26.08 -57.09 22.58
CA ARG A 213 26.78 -58.01 21.66
C ARG A 213 28.11 -58.47 22.22
N ALA A 214 28.84 -57.67 22.96
CA ALA A 214 30.09 -58.06 23.61
C ALA A 214 29.86 -59.10 24.70
N HIS A 215 28.76 -59.03 25.45
CA HIS A 215 28.41 -60.00 26.48
C HIS A 215 27.95 -61.35 25.94
N LEU A 216 27.39 -61.42 24.71
CA LEU A 216 26.95 -62.65 24.08
C LEU A 216 28.06 -63.47 23.43
N ASN A 217 29.30 -63.00 23.36
CA ASN A 217 30.41 -63.62 22.72
C ASN A 217 31.21 -64.55 23.67
N VAL A 218 30.80 -64.72 24.94
CA VAL A 218 31.57 -65.50 25.98
C VAL A 218 31.05 -66.92 26.20
N ILE A 219 29.91 -67.32 25.66
CA ILE A 219 29.41 -68.67 25.82
C ILE A 219 29.42 -69.35 24.45
N GLY A 220 30.39 -70.21 24.26
CA GLY A 220 30.57 -71.04 23.06
C GLY A 220 29.36 -71.96 22.80
N LEU A 221 28.53 -71.54 21.84
CA LEU A 221 27.52 -72.39 21.22
C LEU A 221 27.88 -72.56 19.77
N SER A 222 28.42 -73.72 19.39
CA SER A 222 28.59 -74.14 18.02
C SER A 222 27.23 -74.35 17.37
N THR A 223 26.74 -73.33 16.64
CA THR A 223 25.55 -73.51 15.82
C THR A 223 25.97 -73.75 14.39
N LYS A 224 25.68 -74.91 13.86
CA LYS A 224 25.84 -75.26 12.45
C LYS A 224 24.86 -74.51 11.61
N LYS A 225 25.36 -73.58 10.78
CA LYS A 225 24.59 -72.70 9.88
C LYS A 225 23.96 -73.58 8.76
N THR A 226 22.62 -73.68 8.75
CA THR A 226 21.92 -74.53 7.78
C THR A 226 21.22 -73.75 6.66
N THR A 227 21.03 -72.47 6.77
CA THR A 227 20.36 -71.74 5.68
C THR A 227 20.76 -70.30 5.69
N THR A 228 21.23 -69.79 4.55
CA THR A 228 21.48 -68.38 4.30
C THR A 228 20.34 -67.81 3.46
N THR A 229 19.37 -67.19 4.07
CA THR A 229 18.36 -66.40 3.35
C THR A 229 18.84 -64.96 3.27
N LYS A 230 19.23 -64.54 2.09
CA LYS A 230 19.52 -63.12 1.84
C LYS A 230 18.21 -62.36 1.72
N HIS A 231 17.77 -61.68 2.76
CA HIS A 231 16.79 -60.61 2.63
C HIS A 231 17.53 -59.36 2.21
N GLN A 232 17.30 -58.99 0.98
CA GLN A 232 17.71 -57.69 0.45
C GLN A 232 16.74 -56.66 1.01
N VAL A 233 17.12 -55.98 2.08
CA VAL A 233 16.39 -54.82 2.56
C VAL A 233 16.73 -53.69 1.59
N SER A 234 15.79 -53.37 0.72
CA SER A 234 15.80 -52.18 -0.08
C SER A 234 15.74 -51.00 0.88
N SER A 235 16.88 -50.38 1.10
CA SER A 235 16.99 -49.07 1.74
C SER A 235 16.36 -48.04 0.82
N GLY A 236 15.07 -47.74 1.03
CA GLY A 236 14.41 -46.62 0.42
C GLY A 236 15.01 -45.35 0.96
N GLY A 237 16.03 -44.83 0.28
CA GLY A 237 16.53 -43.51 0.48
C GLY A 237 15.45 -42.52 0.08
N GLY A 238 14.86 -41.84 1.08
CA GLY A 238 14.03 -40.68 0.87
C GLY A 238 14.89 -39.56 0.27
N GLY A 239 15.00 -39.56 -1.06
CA GLY A 239 15.57 -38.45 -1.77
C GLY A 239 14.65 -37.25 -1.64
N PHE A 240 15.15 -36.20 -1.06
CA PHE A 240 14.57 -34.88 -1.15
C PHE A 240 14.69 -34.43 -2.62
N PHE A 241 13.62 -34.57 -3.38
CA PHE A 241 13.52 -34.03 -4.71
C PHE A 241 13.34 -32.50 -4.59
N VAL A 242 14.40 -31.76 -4.79
CA VAL A 242 14.34 -30.39 -5.28
C VAL A 242 13.98 -30.51 -6.76
N GLY A 243 12.69 -30.52 -7.04
CA GLY A 243 12.12 -30.44 -8.37
C GLY A 243 11.76 -28.99 -8.65
N GLY A 244 12.53 -28.38 -9.54
CA GLY A 244 12.16 -27.10 -10.12
C GLY A 244 11.01 -27.24 -11.11
N GLY A 245 10.24 -26.18 -11.26
CA GLY A 245 9.41 -25.93 -12.42
C GLY A 245 7.92 -26.12 -12.20
N GLY A 246 7.19 -25.02 -12.30
CA GLY A 246 5.75 -25.03 -12.48
C GLY A 246 5.09 -23.74 -12.04
N SER A 247 4.99 -22.79 -12.95
CA SER A 247 4.16 -21.61 -12.96
C SER A 247 2.78 -21.84 -12.34
N GLY A 248 2.42 -21.03 -11.37
CA GLY A 248 1.06 -20.92 -10.85
C GLY A 248 0.84 -19.55 -10.22
N HIS A 249 0.12 -18.72 -10.92
CA HIS A 249 -0.38 -17.41 -10.60
C HIS A 249 -1.09 -17.37 -9.26
N GLY A 250 -0.74 -16.41 -8.44
CA GLY A 250 -1.46 -16.10 -7.21
C GLY A 250 -0.83 -14.91 -6.51
N GLY A 251 -1.07 -13.77 -6.97
CA GLY A 251 -1.31 -12.44 -6.61
C GLY A 251 -1.24 -12.11 -5.12
N GLY A 252 -0.21 -11.44 -4.72
CA GLY A 252 -0.02 -10.77 -3.46
C GLY A 252 1.18 -9.85 -3.63
N GLY A 253 1.09 -8.92 -4.58
CA GLY A 253 2.12 -7.93 -4.79
C GLY A 253 2.16 -6.97 -3.61
N PHE A 254 3.08 -7.21 -2.69
CA PHE A 254 3.61 -6.13 -1.88
C PHE A 254 4.46 -5.29 -2.82
N GLY A 255 3.80 -4.28 -3.47
CA GLY A 255 4.47 -3.29 -4.26
C GLY A 255 5.34 -2.43 -3.37
N GLY A 256 6.56 -2.90 -3.13
CA GLY A 256 7.65 -2.05 -2.71
C GLY A 256 7.99 -1.13 -3.88
N GLY A 257 7.30 0.03 -3.97
CA GLY A 257 7.64 1.07 -4.92
C GLY A 257 9.05 1.54 -4.64
N GLY A 258 10.00 1.10 -5.47
CA GLY A 258 11.34 1.62 -5.47
C GLY A 258 11.29 3.11 -5.78
N GLY A 259 11.75 3.95 -4.85
CA GLY A 259 11.94 5.37 -5.06
C GLY A 259 12.94 5.59 -6.19
N GLY A 260 12.44 5.74 -7.41
CA GLY A 260 13.19 6.25 -8.52
C GLY A 260 13.26 7.76 -8.40
N GLY A 261 14.40 8.29 -7.98
CA GLY A 261 14.68 9.69 -8.09
C GLY A 261 14.71 10.08 -9.57
N PHE A 262 13.83 10.96 -10.01
CA PHE A 262 13.77 11.47 -11.37
C PHE A 262 14.66 12.71 -11.45
N GLY A 263 15.90 12.50 -11.91
CA GLY A 263 16.71 13.60 -12.40
C GLY A 263 16.48 13.78 -13.90
N GLY A 264 16.01 14.94 -14.29
CA GLY A 264 16.04 15.35 -15.69
C GLY A 264 14.87 16.20 -16.15
N GLY A 265 15.05 17.53 -16.19
CA GLY A 265 14.23 18.49 -16.91
C GLY A 265 12.96 18.93 -16.20
N GLY A 266 13.02 20.09 -15.54
CA GLY A 266 11.90 21.00 -15.23
C GLY A 266 10.56 20.45 -14.75
N GLY A 267 10.52 19.37 -13.97
CA GLY A 267 9.31 18.74 -13.50
C GLY A 267 9.36 18.47 -11.99
N PHE A 268 8.34 17.84 -11.46
CA PHE A 268 8.24 17.37 -10.08
C PHE A 268 9.47 16.52 -9.70
N SER A 269 10.21 16.96 -8.68
CA SER A 269 11.45 16.31 -8.21
C SER A 269 11.26 15.55 -6.91
N GLY A 270 10.11 15.61 -6.33
CA GLY A 270 9.73 14.93 -5.12
C GLY A 270 9.49 13.43 -5.31
N GLY A 271 8.80 12.85 -4.37
CA GLY A 271 8.42 11.46 -4.39
C GLY A 271 7.19 11.22 -3.55
N GLY A 272 6.81 9.97 -3.40
CA GLY A 272 5.61 9.65 -2.67
C GLY A 272 5.42 8.17 -2.47
N GLY A 273 4.27 7.81 -1.92
CA GLY A 273 3.85 6.44 -1.71
C GLY A 273 2.35 6.32 -1.71
N GLY A 274 1.85 5.13 -2.01
CA GLY A 274 0.42 4.91 -2.13
C GLY A 274 0.01 3.48 -1.84
N HIS A 275 -1.30 3.29 -1.75
CA HIS A 275 -1.95 2.01 -1.55
C HIS A 275 -3.17 1.91 -2.46
N ARG A 276 -3.45 0.73 -3.01
CA ARG A 276 -4.70 0.45 -3.74
C ARG A 276 -5.85 0.21 -2.79
N PHE A 277 -7.06 0.69 -3.14
CA PHE A 277 -8.27 0.56 -2.34
C PHE A 277 -9.44 -0.05 -3.13
#